data_a90f0ee404a627bf227233ed3725cf54
#
_entry.id   a90f0ee404a627bf227233ed3725cf54
#
_cell.length_a   1.000
_cell.length_b   1.000
_cell.length_c   1.000
_cell.angle_alpha   90.00
_cell.angle_beta   90.00
_cell.angle_gamma   90.00
#
_symmetry.space_group_name_H-M   'P 1'
#
loop_
_entity.id
_entity.type
_entity.pdbx_description
1 polymer ?
#
loop_
_entity_poly.entity_id
_entity_poly.type
_entity_poly.pdbx_seq_one_letter_code
_entity_poly.pdbx_strand_id
1 'polypeptide(L)'
;SNHLLRIHPDIQIIFFSGYDDYYLDVYNVDHVYFLKKPVDPERLKTALYAAQRRILSLKDKFLTISNKQGVFRIPLQEILFLEKSRRLILIHTADGEVFKTYGKFSDFEDSLDSLFFQCHTSYIVNFRYVSEMSDRKFLVSARAGLQVSIAHPLHGSAEGSLSPLYSPAQAIPISKTYYTQAREAFLKCLRR
;
A
#
# COMPACT_ATOMS: atom_id res chain seq x y z
N SER A 1 -9.21 -15.17 6.26
CA SER A 1 -9.33 -13.69 6.15
C SER A 1 -7.99 -12.98 6.37
N ASN A 2 -7.24 -13.30 7.44
CA ASN A 2 -5.93 -12.69 7.71
C ASN A 2 -4.91 -12.89 6.58
N HIS A 3 -4.99 -13.98 5.83
CA HIS A 3 -4.12 -14.22 4.67
C HIS A 3 -4.41 -13.26 3.52
N LEU A 4 -5.68 -12.95 3.25
CA LEU A 4 -6.08 -11.99 2.21
C LEU A 4 -5.63 -10.56 2.55
N LEU A 5 -5.77 -10.14 3.81
CA LEU A 5 -5.30 -8.82 4.27
C LEU A 5 -3.77 -8.68 4.22
N ARG A 6 -3.03 -9.78 4.34
CA ARG A 6 -1.56 -9.77 4.15
C ARG A 6 -1.16 -9.57 2.70
N ILE A 7 -1.94 -10.10 1.75
CA ILE A 7 -1.68 -9.97 0.31
C ILE A 7 -2.23 -8.63 -0.21
N HIS A 8 -3.41 -8.23 0.30
CA HIS A 8 -4.12 -7.03 -0.13
C HIS A 8 -4.59 -6.23 1.09
N PRO A 9 -3.76 -5.36 1.66
CA PRO A 9 -4.11 -4.60 2.86
C PRO A 9 -5.28 -3.64 2.68
N ASP A 10 -5.61 -3.29 1.44
CA ASP A 10 -6.72 -2.38 1.11
C ASP A 10 -8.03 -3.11 0.77
N ILE A 11 -8.02 -4.44 0.78
CA ILE A 11 -9.23 -5.21 0.51
C ILE A 11 -10.29 -4.89 1.56
N GLN A 12 -11.50 -4.66 1.09
CA GLN A 12 -12.64 -4.46 1.98
C GLN A 12 -13.41 -5.78 2.06
N ILE A 13 -13.62 -6.27 3.28
CA ILE A 13 -14.24 -7.58 3.53
C ILE A 13 -15.64 -7.35 4.08
N ILE A 14 -16.64 -7.95 3.42
CA ILE A 14 -18.01 -8.03 3.90
C ILE A 14 -18.33 -9.50 4.13
N PHE A 15 -18.67 -9.85 5.37
CA PHE A 15 -19.04 -11.22 5.75
C PHE A 15 -20.54 -11.45 5.63
N PHE A 16 -20.90 -12.65 5.18
CA PHE A 16 -22.28 -13.13 5.13
C PHE A 16 -22.39 -14.45 5.92
N SER A 17 -23.22 -14.49 6.95
CA SER A 17 -23.46 -15.70 7.73
C SER A 17 -24.93 -15.90 8.06
N GLY A 18 -25.35 -17.17 8.10
CA GLY A 18 -26.68 -17.58 8.60
C GLY A 18 -26.69 -17.94 10.09
N TYR A 19 -25.50 -18.02 10.71
CA TYR A 19 -25.32 -18.43 12.11
C TYR A 19 -24.97 -17.25 13.00
N ASP A 20 -25.57 -17.21 14.19
CA ASP A 20 -25.34 -16.12 15.15
C ASP A 20 -24.03 -16.31 15.96
N ASP A 21 -23.50 -17.53 16.05
CA ASP A 21 -22.36 -17.86 16.92
C ASP A 21 -21.00 -17.39 16.41
N TYR A 22 -20.88 -16.99 15.14
CA TYR A 22 -19.62 -16.51 14.56
C TYR A 22 -19.34 -15.02 14.80
N TYR A 23 -20.19 -14.34 15.55
CA TYR A 23 -20.04 -12.90 15.83
C TYR A 23 -18.73 -12.59 16.57
N LEU A 24 -18.27 -13.48 17.45
CA LEU A 24 -17.07 -13.29 18.27
C LEU A 24 -15.76 -13.48 17.50
N ASP A 25 -15.73 -14.39 16.51
CA ASP A 25 -14.52 -14.67 15.73
C ASP A 25 -14.24 -13.61 14.65
N VAL A 26 -15.25 -12.85 14.26
CA VAL A 26 -15.15 -11.81 13.24
C VAL A 26 -14.54 -10.52 13.80
N TYR A 27 -14.62 -10.28 15.11
CA TYR A 27 -14.02 -9.10 15.77
C TYR A 27 -12.48 -9.04 15.64
N ASN A 28 -11.83 -10.17 15.38
CA ASN A 28 -10.38 -10.25 15.21
C ASN A 28 -9.88 -9.93 13.78
N VAL A 29 -10.80 -9.60 12.86
CA VAL A 29 -10.47 -9.29 11.47
C VAL A 29 -10.96 -7.88 11.15
N ASP A 30 -10.09 -7.05 10.61
CA ASP A 30 -10.50 -5.73 10.10
C ASP A 30 -11.45 -5.93 8.91
N HIS A 31 -12.73 -5.71 9.14
CA HIS A 31 -13.81 -5.87 8.16
C HIS A 31 -14.66 -4.62 8.09
N VAL A 32 -15.34 -4.44 6.96
CA VAL A 32 -16.22 -3.29 6.76
C VAL A 32 -17.59 -3.54 7.37
N TYR A 33 -18.13 -4.74 7.11
CA TYR A 33 -19.48 -5.09 7.51
C TYR A 33 -19.67 -6.60 7.69
N PHE A 34 -20.60 -6.95 8.58
CA PHE A 34 -21.14 -8.29 8.75
C PHE A 34 -22.64 -8.27 8.44
N LEU A 35 -23.10 -9.14 7.54
CA LEU A 35 -24.48 -9.26 7.14
C LEU A 35 -25.02 -10.65 7.46
N LYS A 36 -26.18 -10.70 8.16
CA LYS A 36 -26.89 -11.95 8.46
C LYS A 36 -27.74 -12.37 7.27
N LYS A 37 -27.76 -13.67 6.99
CA LYS A 37 -28.69 -14.28 6.02
C LYS A 37 -30.08 -14.51 6.67
N PRO A 38 -31.19 -14.24 5.98
CA PRO A 38 -31.31 -13.70 4.63
C PRO A 38 -30.84 -12.25 4.57
N VAL A 39 -30.13 -11.87 3.48
CA VAL A 39 -29.52 -10.55 3.36
C VAL A 39 -30.57 -9.51 3.00
N ASP A 40 -30.70 -8.52 3.86
CA ASP A 40 -31.51 -7.32 3.58
C ASP A 40 -30.81 -6.46 2.51
N PRO A 41 -31.50 -6.14 1.38
CA PRO A 41 -30.94 -5.33 0.30
C PRO A 41 -30.44 -3.95 0.75
N GLU A 42 -31.13 -3.28 1.68
CA GLU A 42 -30.72 -1.94 2.16
C GLU A 42 -29.47 -2.02 3.04
N ARG A 43 -29.33 -3.06 3.85
CA ARG A 43 -28.11 -3.31 4.62
C ARG A 43 -26.94 -3.66 3.71
N LEU A 44 -27.15 -4.45 2.66
CA LEU A 44 -26.14 -4.74 1.66
C LEU A 44 -25.66 -3.47 0.96
N LYS A 45 -26.59 -2.63 0.54
CA LYS A 45 -26.31 -1.34 -0.08
C LYS A 45 -25.47 -0.46 0.84
N THR A 46 -25.84 -0.36 2.12
CA THR A 46 -25.08 0.38 3.14
C THR A 46 -23.66 -0.14 3.29
N ALA A 47 -23.49 -1.46 3.34
CA ALA A 47 -22.19 -2.11 3.44
C ALA A 47 -21.30 -1.82 2.21
N LEU A 48 -21.88 -1.89 1.01
CA LEU A 48 -21.18 -1.57 -0.24
C LEU A 48 -20.76 -0.09 -0.31
N TYR A 49 -21.63 0.84 0.10
CA TYR A 49 -21.28 2.26 0.18
C TYR A 49 -20.17 2.52 1.21
N ALA A 50 -20.19 1.85 2.36
CA ALA A 50 -19.14 1.99 3.36
C ALA A 50 -17.79 1.47 2.82
N ALA A 51 -17.80 0.32 2.14
CA ALA A 51 -16.61 -0.23 1.48
C ALA A 51 -16.08 0.71 0.40
N GLN A 52 -16.95 1.24 -0.46
CA GLN A 52 -16.59 2.19 -1.50
C GLN A 52 -15.97 3.47 -0.94
N ARG A 53 -16.58 4.06 0.11
CA ARG A 53 -16.03 5.25 0.78
C ARG A 53 -14.65 4.99 1.34
N ARG A 54 -14.43 3.81 1.95
CA ARG A 54 -13.14 3.43 2.52
C ARG A 54 -12.08 3.26 1.43
N ILE A 55 -12.42 2.64 0.30
CA ILE A 55 -11.54 2.53 -0.88
C ILE A 55 -11.20 3.93 -1.43
N LEU A 56 -12.20 4.80 -1.58
CA LEU A 56 -11.99 6.15 -2.09
C LEU A 56 -11.12 6.98 -1.14
N SER A 57 -11.33 6.90 0.18
CA SER A 57 -10.51 7.63 1.16
C SER A 57 -9.04 7.21 1.15
N LEU A 58 -8.74 5.96 0.75
CA LEU A 58 -7.38 5.49 0.56
C LEU A 58 -6.75 6.00 -0.75
N LYS A 59 -7.57 6.22 -1.79
CA LYS A 59 -7.12 6.75 -3.09
C LYS A 59 -6.88 8.27 -3.08
N ASP A 60 -7.48 8.99 -2.14
CA ASP A 60 -7.47 10.46 -2.13
C ASP A 60 -6.23 11.09 -1.46
N LYS A 61 -5.28 10.27 -1.00
CA LYS A 61 -4.03 10.79 -0.43
C LYS A 61 -2.93 10.88 -1.48
N PHE A 62 -2.42 12.09 -1.66
CA PHE A 62 -1.40 12.38 -2.66
C PHE A 62 -0.22 13.11 -2.01
N LEU A 63 0.97 12.80 -2.48
CA LEU A 63 2.14 13.63 -2.31
C LEU A 63 2.20 14.64 -3.46
N THR A 64 2.13 15.93 -3.14
CA THR A 64 2.28 16.99 -4.15
C THR A 64 3.71 17.52 -4.13
N ILE A 65 4.36 17.50 -5.28
CA ILE A 65 5.70 18.05 -5.45
C ILE A 65 5.71 19.07 -6.59
N SER A 66 6.64 20.01 -6.50
CA SER A 66 6.90 20.98 -7.56
C SER A 66 8.39 20.94 -7.94
N ASN A 67 8.67 20.92 -9.23
CA ASN A 67 10.01 21.03 -9.78
C ASN A 67 10.00 21.86 -11.07
N LYS A 68 11.15 21.96 -11.76
CA LYS A 68 11.26 22.72 -13.01
C LYS A 68 10.37 22.20 -14.15
N GLN A 69 9.90 20.96 -14.07
CA GLN A 69 9.06 20.33 -15.09
C GLN A 69 7.56 20.56 -14.83
N GLY A 70 7.17 20.94 -13.59
CA GLY A 70 5.79 21.20 -13.25
C GLY A 70 5.42 20.84 -11.81
N VAL A 71 4.12 20.69 -11.59
CA VAL A 71 3.53 20.25 -10.33
C VAL A 71 2.96 18.85 -10.54
N PHE A 72 3.36 17.91 -9.70
CA PHE A 72 2.97 16.51 -9.77
C PHE A 72 2.19 16.11 -8.52
N ARG A 73 1.10 15.38 -8.71
CA ARG A 73 0.34 14.73 -7.64
C ARG A 73 0.54 13.23 -7.74
N ILE A 74 1.28 12.67 -6.81
CA ILE A 74 1.67 11.26 -6.78
C ILE A 74 0.82 10.56 -5.72
N PRO A 75 -0.03 9.57 -6.08
CA PRO A 75 -0.81 8.82 -5.10
C PRO A 75 0.10 8.15 -4.07
N LEU A 76 -0.15 8.33 -2.76
CA LEU A 76 0.69 7.72 -1.72
C LEU A 76 0.75 6.19 -1.85
N GLN A 77 -0.34 5.59 -2.30
CA GLN A 77 -0.43 4.15 -2.52
C GLN A 77 0.48 3.63 -3.64
N GLU A 78 1.00 4.50 -4.51
CA GLU A 78 1.92 4.14 -5.59
C GLU A 78 3.38 4.33 -5.21
N ILE A 79 3.66 5.03 -4.12
CA ILE A 79 5.03 5.32 -3.66
C ILE A 79 5.58 4.11 -2.91
N LEU A 80 6.72 3.59 -3.40
CA LEU A 80 7.49 2.51 -2.75
C LEU A 80 8.30 3.05 -1.58
N PHE A 81 9.11 4.06 -1.85
CA PHE A 81 9.98 4.72 -0.88
C PHE A 81 10.44 6.08 -1.40
N LEU A 82 10.92 6.92 -0.48
CA LEU A 82 11.61 8.16 -0.78
C LEU A 82 13.10 7.99 -0.46
N GLU A 83 13.94 8.47 -1.36
CA GLU A 83 15.40 8.47 -1.22
C GLU A 83 15.92 9.91 -1.21
N LYS A 84 16.78 10.23 -0.25
CA LYS A 84 17.47 11.52 -0.21
C LYS A 84 18.88 11.37 -0.73
N SER A 85 19.15 12.07 -1.82
CA SER A 85 20.47 12.21 -2.42
C SER A 85 20.91 13.66 -2.40
N ARG A 86 21.72 14.03 -1.42
CA ARG A 86 22.17 15.42 -1.15
C ARG A 86 20.97 16.36 -0.88
N ARG A 87 20.61 17.24 -1.82
CA ARG A 87 19.48 18.18 -1.75
C ARG A 87 18.25 17.70 -2.54
N LEU A 88 18.37 16.57 -3.20
CA LEU A 88 17.29 15.98 -3.99
C LEU A 88 16.57 14.91 -3.16
N ILE A 89 15.26 14.89 -3.27
CA ILE A 89 14.40 13.79 -2.87
C ILE A 89 13.95 13.10 -4.15
N LEU A 90 14.23 11.80 -4.21
CA LEU A 90 13.80 10.88 -5.26
C LEU A 90 12.60 10.11 -4.72
N ILE A 91 11.49 10.11 -5.43
CA ILE A 91 10.27 9.39 -5.06
C ILE A 91 10.11 8.25 -6.06
N HIS A 92 10.31 7.05 -5.57
CA HIS A 92 10.25 5.81 -6.36
C HIS A 92 8.84 5.24 -6.29
N THR A 93 8.23 4.98 -7.43
CA THR A 93 6.86 4.48 -7.54
C THR A 93 6.80 3.04 -8.05
N ALA A 94 5.66 2.39 -7.82
CA ALA A 94 5.46 0.97 -8.09
C ALA A 94 5.46 0.63 -9.60
N ASP A 95 5.15 1.59 -10.45
CA ASP A 95 5.23 1.51 -11.91
C ASP A 95 6.65 1.72 -12.46
N GLY A 96 7.62 2.00 -11.56
CA GLY A 96 9.03 2.20 -11.92
C GLY A 96 9.40 3.64 -12.27
N GLU A 97 8.46 4.59 -12.16
CA GLU A 97 8.80 6.01 -12.33
C GLU A 97 9.57 6.54 -11.11
N VAL A 98 10.39 7.56 -11.35
CA VAL A 98 11.17 8.24 -10.31
C VAL A 98 10.99 9.75 -10.44
N PHE A 99 10.19 10.32 -9.56
CA PHE A 99 10.01 11.77 -9.48
C PHE A 99 11.13 12.40 -8.65
N LYS A 100 11.51 13.62 -9.02
CA LYS A 100 12.63 14.33 -8.38
C LYS A 100 12.18 15.72 -7.94
N THR A 101 12.48 16.07 -6.69
CA THR A 101 12.24 17.42 -6.19
C THR A 101 13.35 17.83 -5.24
N TYR A 102 13.54 19.13 -5.03
CA TYR A 102 14.44 19.65 -4.00
C TYR A 102 13.71 19.76 -2.68
N GLY A 103 14.37 19.41 -1.58
CA GLY A 103 13.77 19.54 -0.25
C GLY A 103 14.44 18.67 0.79
N LYS A 104 13.75 18.55 1.94
CA LYS A 104 14.08 17.71 3.08
C LYS A 104 12.91 16.77 3.36
N PHE A 105 13.13 15.68 4.09
CA PHE A 105 12.05 14.78 4.49
C PHE A 105 10.98 15.46 5.34
N SER A 106 11.40 16.41 6.20
CA SER A 106 10.46 17.21 7.00
C SER A 106 9.43 17.98 6.18
N ASP A 107 9.74 18.31 4.93
CA ASP A 107 8.84 19.06 4.06
C ASP A 107 7.65 18.21 3.59
N PHE A 108 7.72 16.88 3.79
CA PHE A 108 6.73 15.91 3.36
C PHE A 108 5.99 15.19 4.50
N GLU A 109 6.43 15.38 5.76
CA GLU A 109 5.89 14.64 6.93
C GLU A 109 4.37 14.76 7.04
N ASP A 110 3.82 15.96 6.86
CA ASP A 110 2.37 16.19 6.94
C ASP A 110 1.57 15.57 5.79
N SER A 111 2.25 15.29 4.68
CA SER A 111 1.64 14.70 3.47
C SER A 111 1.70 13.19 3.45
N LEU A 112 2.59 12.58 4.24
CA LEU A 112 2.76 11.13 4.33
C LEU A 112 1.84 10.55 5.42
N ASP A 113 1.33 9.36 5.18
CA ASP A 113 0.49 8.68 6.16
C ASP A 113 1.29 7.73 7.07
N SER A 114 0.59 7.05 8.00
CA SER A 114 1.19 6.16 9.00
C SER A 114 1.84 4.88 8.42
N LEU A 115 1.75 4.65 7.12
CA LEU A 115 2.45 3.56 6.43
C LEU A 115 3.88 3.95 6.05
N PHE A 116 4.18 5.25 6.03
CA PHE A 116 5.53 5.73 5.74
C PHE A 116 6.36 5.79 7.01
N PHE A 117 7.57 5.26 6.93
CA PHE A 117 8.49 5.22 8.05
C PHE A 117 9.90 5.60 7.63
N GLN A 118 10.48 6.60 8.30
CA GLN A 118 11.87 6.97 8.10
C GLN A 118 12.77 5.95 8.80
N CYS A 119 13.43 5.09 8.03
CA CYS A 119 14.31 4.03 8.52
C CYS A 119 15.81 4.39 8.45
N HIS A 120 16.13 5.47 7.76
CA HIS A 120 17.50 5.96 7.57
C HIS A 120 17.48 7.47 7.34
N THR A 121 18.62 8.14 7.56
CA THR A 121 18.76 9.59 7.24
C THR A 121 18.49 9.90 5.78
N SER A 122 18.59 8.89 4.91
CA SER A 122 18.40 9.01 3.47
C SER A 122 17.20 8.21 2.93
N TYR A 123 16.43 7.53 3.77
CA TYR A 123 15.31 6.70 3.30
C TYR A 123 14.07 6.78 4.18
N ILE A 124 12.92 6.97 3.51
CA ILE A 124 11.58 6.73 4.06
C ILE A 124 10.96 5.61 3.23
N VAL A 125 10.51 4.53 3.86
CA VAL A 125 9.87 3.39 3.19
C VAL A 125 8.37 3.41 3.40
N ASN A 126 7.63 2.91 2.42
CA ASN A 126 6.20 2.62 2.57
C ASN A 126 6.05 1.14 2.97
N PHE A 127 5.56 0.88 4.17
CA PHE A 127 5.38 -0.49 4.68
C PHE A 127 4.42 -1.35 3.85
N ARG A 128 3.56 -0.74 3.04
CA ARG A 128 2.75 -1.46 2.05
C ARG A 128 3.59 -2.35 1.13
N TYR A 129 4.79 -1.90 0.81
CA TYR A 129 5.69 -2.54 -0.15
C TYR A 129 6.87 -3.25 0.49
N VAL A 130 6.95 -3.26 1.82
CA VAL A 130 7.96 -4.00 2.56
C VAL A 130 7.51 -5.44 2.73
N SER A 131 8.23 -6.37 2.10
CA SER A 131 7.96 -7.81 2.19
C SER A 131 8.68 -8.48 3.35
N GLU A 132 9.85 -7.95 3.72
CA GLU A 132 10.74 -8.57 4.71
C GLU A 132 11.58 -7.51 5.42
N MET A 133 11.92 -7.81 6.67
CA MET A 133 12.93 -7.08 7.44
C MET A 133 13.98 -8.09 7.94
N SER A 134 15.17 -8.04 7.36
CA SER A 134 16.31 -8.89 7.72
C SER A 134 17.62 -8.11 7.63
N ASP A 135 18.65 -8.50 8.39
CA ASP A 135 20.00 -7.93 8.34
C ASP A 135 20.08 -6.40 8.36
N ARG A 136 19.21 -5.77 9.14
CA ARG A 136 19.04 -4.30 9.19
C ARG A 136 18.71 -3.67 7.82
N LYS A 137 17.90 -4.36 7.04
CA LYS A 137 17.38 -3.87 5.76
C LYS A 137 15.89 -4.17 5.68
N PHE A 138 15.19 -3.33 4.96
CA PHE A 138 13.87 -3.64 4.43
C PHE A 138 14.00 -4.09 2.99
N LEU A 139 13.35 -5.19 2.65
CA LEU A 139 13.20 -5.61 1.27
C LEU A 139 11.91 -4.98 0.72
N VAL A 140 12.07 -4.02 -0.18
CA VAL A 140 10.98 -3.26 -0.79
C VAL A 140 10.80 -3.71 -2.23
N SER A 141 9.59 -4.09 -2.61
CA SER A 141 9.28 -4.48 -3.99
C SER A 141 7.90 -3.96 -4.39
N ALA A 142 7.75 -3.53 -5.64
CA ALA A 142 6.43 -3.39 -6.22
C ALA A 142 5.76 -4.76 -6.12
N ARG A 143 4.66 -4.88 -5.35
CA ARG A 143 3.93 -6.15 -5.28
C ARG A 143 3.51 -6.53 -6.69
N ALA A 144 4.14 -7.57 -7.18
CA ALA A 144 3.63 -8.29 -8.30
C ALA A 144 2.28 -8.86 -7.94
N GLY A 145 1.29 -8.33 -8.37
CA GLY A 145 0.05 -9.00 -8.18
C GLY A 145 -1.01 -8.09 -7.69
N LEU A 146 -1.40 -7.44 -8.60
CA LEU A 146 -2.78 -7.39 -8.98
C LEU A 146 -2.78 -7.12 -10.47
N GLN A 147 -2.09 -7.99 -11.19
CA GLN A 147 -2.66 -8.37 -12.46
C GLN A 147 -3.92 -9.19 -12.10
N VAL A 148 -4.99 -8.51 -11.80
CA VAL A 148 -6.28 -9.02 -12.23
C VAL A 148 -6.16 -8.98 -13.74
N SER A 149 -5.67 -10.07 -14.31
CA SER A 149 -5.98 -10.42 -15.67
C SER A 149 -7.50 -10.59 -15.71
N ILE A 150 -8.19 -9.49 -15.92
CA ILE A 150 -9.50 -9.56 -16.56
C ILE A 150 -9.15 -10.04 -17.96
N ALA A 151 -9.07 -11.36 -18.11
CA ALA A 151 -9.09 -12.00 -19.39
C ALA A 151 -10.44 -11.64 -20.01
N HIS A 152 -10.46 -10.57 -20.78
CA HIS A 152 -11.50 -10.38 -21.75
C HIS A 152 -11.25 -11.42 -22.85
N PRO A 153 -12.14 -12.40 -23.02
CA PRO A 153 -12.06 -13.31 -24.13
C PRO A 153 -12.70 -12.64 -25.34
N LEU A 154 -11.95 -11.88 -26.11
CA LEU A 154 -12.32 -11.54 -27.48
C LEU A 154 -11.07 -11.18 -28.30
N HIS A 155 -10.66 -12.15 -29.13
CA HIS A 155 -10.01 -12.05 -30.42
C HIS A 155 -8.66 -11.36 -30.59
N GLY A 156 -7.73 -12.15 -31.12
CA GLY A 156 -6.70 -11.68 -32.05
C GLY A 156 -5.27 -11.75 -31.52
N SER A 157 -4.58 -12.75 -32.00
CA SER A 157 -3.13 -12.92 -32.06
C SER A 157 -2.34 -11.60 -32.12
N ALA A 158 -1.53 -11.34 -31.11
CA ALA A 158 -0.29 -10.61 -31.23
C ALA A 158 0.64 -11.14 -30.15
N GLU A 159 1.69 -11.84 -30.56
CA GLU A 159 2.88 -12.12 -29.77
C GLU A 159 3.54 -10.79 -29.43
N GLY A 160 3.15 -10.20 -28.32
CA GLY A 160 3.80 -9.07 -27.72
C GLY A 160 4.63 -9.58 -26.55
N SER A 161 5.94 -9.53 -26.67
CA SER A 161 6.93 -9.69 -25.62
C SER A 161 6.46 -8.95 -24.37
N LEU A 162 5.94 -9.68 -23.38
CA LEU A 162 5.68 -9.16 -22.03
C LEU A 162 7.04 -8.93 -21.38
N SER A 163 7.56 -7.72 -21.53
CA SER A 163 8.61 -7.23 -20.65
C SER A 163 8.05 -7.30 -19.23
N PRO A 164 8.72 -7.98 -18.30
CA PRO A 164 8.27 -7.97 -16.91
C PRO A 164 8.35 -6.53 -16.40
N LEU A 165 7.21 -5.91 -16.13
CA LEU A 165 7.05 -4.63 -15.42
C LEU A 165 7.46 -4.83 -13.93
N TYR A 166 8.62 -5.43 -13.71
CA TYR A 166 9.10 -5.80 -12.41
C TYR A 166 10.34 -4.98 -12.09
N SER A 167 10.19 -3.96 -11.28
CA SER A 167 11.35 -3.43 -10.56
C SER A 167 11.83 -4.49 -9.58
N PRO A 168 13.11 -4.92 -9.66
CA PRO A 168 13.65 -5.91 -8.73
C PRO A 168 13.50 -5.41 -7.29
N ALA A 169 13.30 -6.33 -6.37
CA ALA A 169 13.24 -6.00 -4.96
C ALA A 169 14.49 -5.22 -4.53
N GLN A 170 14.29 -4.07 -3.89
CA GLN A 170 15.37 -3.21 -3.44
C GLN A 170 15.58 -3.35 -1.93
N ALA A 171 16.84 -3.57 -1.53
CA ALA A 171 17.22 -3.65 -0.13
C ALA A 171 17.53 -2.24 0.41
N ILE A 172 16.66 -1.70 1.25
CA ILE A 172 16.79 -0.38 1.87
C ILE A 172 17.44 -0.52 3.25
N PRO A 173 18.57 0.13 3.52
CA PRO A 173 19.26 0.01 4.81
C PRO A 173 18.48 0.68 5.95
N ILE A 174 18.53 0.06 7.13
CA ILE A 174 18.02 0.62 8.37
C ILE A 174 19.20 1.06 9.23
N SER A 175 19.28 2.34 9.59
CA SER A 175 20.35 2.80 10.45
C SER A 175 20.19 2.30 11.89
N LYS A 176 21.28 2.22 12.64
CA LYS A 176 21.27 1.75 14.04
C LYS A 176 20.27 2.54 14.90
N THR A 177 20.21 3.85 14.69
CA THR A 177 19.34 4.76 15.43
C THR A 177 17.84 4.46 15.24
N TYR A 178 17.45 4.04 14.03
CA TYR A 178 16.06 3.77 13.69
C TYR A 178 15.65 2.31 13.88
N TYR A 179 16.60 1.39 14.14
CA TYR A 179 16.34 -0.06 14.04
C TYR A 179 15.23 -0.54 14.98
N THR A 180 15.26 -0.16 16.24
CA THR A 180 14.26 -0.58 17.24
C THR A 180 12.87 -0.07 16.86
N GLN A 181 12.77 1.22 16.54
CA GLN A 181 11.51 1.86 16.14
C GLN A 181 11.00 1.28 14.80
N ALA A 182 11.90 1.01 13.84
CA ALA A 182 11.56 0.40 12.56
C ALA A 182 10.95 -0.98 12.75
N ARG A 183 11.53 -1.81 13.63
CA ARG A 183 11.02 -3.14 13.94
C ARG A 183 9.65 -3.09 14.59
N GLU A 184 9.47 -2.23 15.58
CA GLU A 184 8.18 -2.06 16.26
C GLU A 184 7.08 -1.56 15.31
N ALA A 185 7.40 -0.53 14.51
CA ALA A 185 6.48 0.02 13.54
C ALA A 185 6.08 -1.01 12.46
N PHE A 186 7.04 -1.78 11.96
CA PHE A 186 6.79 -2.83 10.99
C PHE A 186 5.92 -3.95 11.56
N LEU A 187 6.23 -4.43 12.79
CA LEU A 187 5.41 -5.44 13.47
C LEU A 187 3.98 -4.95 13.73
N LYS A 188 3.81 -3.66 14.08
CA LYS A 188 2.49 -3.05 14.25
C LYS A 188 1.72 -3.00 12.93
N CYS A 189 2.41 -2.73 11.83
CA CYS A 189 1.81 -2.74 10.49
C CYS A 189 1.35 -4.14 10.07
N LEU A 190 2.10 -5.20 10.42
CA LEU A 190 1.75 -6.58 10.10
C LEU A 190 0.55 -7.13 10.91
N ARG A 191 0.21 -6.48 12.03
CA ARG A 191 -0.93 -6.87 12.90
C ARG A 191 -2.25 -6.18 12.53
N ARG A 192 -2.19 -5.18 11.65
CA ARG A 192 -3.38 -4.50 11.09
C ARG A 192 -3.89 -5.25 9.86
#